data_fc5bd996ef4d501660d694ceea0cab97
#
_entry.id   fc5bd996ef4d501660d694ceea0cab97
#
_cell.length_a   1.000
_cell.length_b   1.000
_cell.length_c   1.000
_cell.angle_alpha   90.00
_cell.angle_beta   90.00
_cell.angle_gamma   90.00
#
_symmetry.space_group_name_H-M   'P 1'
#
loop_
_entity.id
_entity.type
_entity.pdbx_description
1 polymer ?
#
loop_
_entity_poly.entity_id
_entity_poly.type
_entity_poly.pdbx_seq_one_letter_code
_entity_poly.pdbx_strand_id
1 'polypeptide(L)'
;MIDYTKLQKSLKHLELQYKNYCNSQYRNELSELDKEGLAESTIQRFETCYDTLWKILKRYLVEELGIPEVPNSPKPILRLAFENQLFASPVEQWLNYADIRVSTAHDYNQEKANECLIIMQDFINDATELYQTLTGTPWE
;
A
#
# COMPACT_ATOMS: atom_id res chain seq x y z
N MET A 1 -0.77 -13.88 18.31
CA MET A 1 -1.61 -13.86 17.10
C MET A 1 -1.67 -12.46 16.51
N ILE A 2 -1.54 -12.35 15.22
CA ILE A 2 -1.56 -11.05 14.55
C ILE A 2 -2.98 -10.61 14.27
N ASP A 3 -3.29 -9.36 14.61
CA ASP A 3 -4.58 -8.75 14.32
C ASP A 3 -4.46 -7.99 12.99
N TYR A 4 -5.18 -8.44 11.97
CA TYR A 4 -5.16 -7.86 10.63
C TYR A 4 -6.24 -6.80 10.40
N THR A 5 -7.03 -6.49 11.42
CA THR A 5 -8.18 -5.56 11.28
C THR A 5 -7.75 -4.19 10.75
N LYS A 6 -6.65 -3.65 11.27
CA LYS A 6 -6.15 -2.34 10.86
C LYS A 6 -5.70 -2.34 9.40
N LEU A 7 -5.02 -3.40 8.97
CA LEU A 7 -4.61 -3.55 7.57
C LEU A 7 -5.82 -3.66 6.66
N GLN A 8 -6.77 -4.52 7.03
CA GLN A 8 -7.99 -4.70 6.25
C GLN A 8 -8.73 -3.38 6.07
N LYS A 9 -8.89 -2.63 7.15
CA LYS A 9 -9.59 -1.35 7.11
C LYS A 9 -8.87 -0.32 6.24
N SER A 10 -7.56 -0.18 6.40
CA SER A 10 -6.78 0.80 5.63
C SER A 10 -6.76 0.46 4.15
N LEU A 11 -6.66 -0.83 3.81
CA LEU A 11 -6.65 -1.28 2.42
C LEU A 11 -8.04 -1.09 1.78
N LYS A 12 -9.10 -1.37 2.52
CA LYS A 12 -10.47 -1.16 2.03
C LYS A 12 -10.75 0.32 1.78
N HIS A 13 -10.32 1.18 2.70
CA HIS A 13 -10.47 2.63 2.52
C HIS A 13 -9.69 3.14 1.32
N LEU A 14 -8.48 2.62 1.10
CA LEU A 14 -7.68 2.98 -0.07
C LEU A 14 -8.38 2.55 -1.36
N GLU A 15 -8.86 1.32 -1.41
CA GLU A 15 -9.55 0.78 -2.58
C GLU A 15 -10.77 1.62 -2.94
N LEU A 16 -11.59 1.96 -1.95
CA LEU A 16 -12.79 2.77 -2.16
C LEU A 16 -12.44 4.20 -2.58
N GLN A 17 -11.45 4.82 -1.95
CA GLN A 17 -11.08 6.20 -2.27
C GLN A 17 -10.41 6.30 -3.64
N TYR A 18 -9.61 5.31 -4.00
CA TYR A 18 -9.03 5.27 -5.35
C TYR A 18 -10.13 5.17 -6.42
N LYS A 19 -11.15 4.35 -6.15
CA LYS A 19 -12.31 4.23 -7.05
C LYS A 19 -13.02 5.58 -7.19
N ASN A 20 -13.22 6.28 -6.07
CA ASN A 20 -13.83 7.63 -6.09
C ASN A 20 -12.98 8.60 -6.91
N TYR A 21 -11.66 8.55 -6.75
CA TYR A 21 -10.75 9.39 -7.52
C TYR A 21 -10.87 9.09 -9.02
N CYS A 22 -10.84 7.84 -9.42
CA CYS A 22 -10.95 7.45 -10.82
C CYS A 22 -12.28 7.92 -11.41
N ASN A 23 -13.39 7.74 -10.68
CA ASN A 23 -14.71 8.16 -11.14
C ASN A 23 -14.82 9.69 -11.25
N SER A 24 -14.09 10.44 -10.42
CA SER A 24 -14.14 11.91 -10.42
C SER A 24 -13.68 12.51 -11.75
N GLN A 25 -12.85 11.80 -12.50
CA GLN A 25 -12.34 12.27 -13.79
C GLN A 25 -13.47 12.44 -14.83
N TYR A 26 -14.60 11.78 -14.61
CA TYR A 26 -15.77 11.81 -15.51
C TYR A 26 -16.92 12.64 -14.95
N ARG A 27 -16.71 13.32 -13.81
CA ARG A 27 -17.76 14.08 -13.14
C ARG A 27 -17.53 15.58 -13.32
N ASN A 28 -18.27 16.15 -14.27
CA ASN A 28 -18.13 17.57 -14.63
C ASN A 28 -18.63 18.52 -13.55
N GLU A 29 -19.51 18.06 -12.65
CA GLU A 29 -20.03 18.86 -11.55
C GLU A 29 -19.00 19.11 -10.44
N LEU A 30 -17.92 18.35 -10.41
CA LEU A 30 -16.86 18.55 -9.43
C LEU A 30 -15.88 19.61 -9.92
N SER A 31 -15.46 20.50 -9.01
CA SER A 31 -14.43 21.49 -9.31
C SER A 31 -13.05 20.81 -9.42
N GLU A 32 -12.10 21.53 -9.99
CA GLU A 32 -10.72 21.04 -10.02
C GLU A 32 -10.17 20.85 -8.61
N LEU A 33 -10.56 21.72 -7.68
CA LEU A 33 -10.17 21.62 -6.28
C LEU A 33 -10.74 20.36 -5.62
N ASP A 34 -11.99 19.99 -5.94
CA ASP A 34 -12.61 18.76 -5.44
C ASP A 34 -11.86 17.53 -5.94
N LYS A 35 -11.50 17.51 -7.23
CA LYS A 35 -10.75 16.39 -7.82
C LYS A 35 -9.36 16.28 -7.25
N GLU A 36 -8.70 17.41 -7.02
CA GLU A 36 -7.40 17.47 -6.39
C GLU A 36 -7.45 16.94 -4.96
N GLY A 37 -8.50 17.27 -4.22
CA GLY A 37 -8.74 16.75 -2.87
C GLY A 37 -8.89 15.23 -2.86
N LEU A 38 -9.57 14.66 -3.85
CA LEU A 38 -9.70 13.20 -3.96
C LEU A 38 -8.35 12.55 -4.26
N ALA A 39 -7.53 13.18 -5.11
CA ALA A 39 -6.18 12.70 -5.39
C ALA A 39 -5.31 12.71 -4.13
N GLU A 40 -5.31 13.82 -3.40
CA GLU A 40 -4.55 13.95 -2.17
C GLU A 40 -4.98 12.96 -1.10
N SER A 41 -6.28 12.77 -0.94
CA SER A 41 -6.84 11.80 0.00
C SER A 41 -6.43 10.37 -0.36
N THR A 42 -6.44 10.04 -1.65
CA THR A 42 -6.01 8.71 -2.11
C THR A 42 -4.55 8.45 -1.76
N ILE A 43 -3.69 9.45 -2.01
CA ILE A 43 -2.26 9.33 -1.68
C ILE A 43 -2.06 9.15 -0.18
N GLN A 44 -2.78 9.92 0.64
CA GLN A 44 -2.70 9.78 2.10
C GLN A 44 -3.15 8.40 2.57
N ARG A 45 -4.20 7.84 1.95
CA ARG A 45 -4.67 6.49 2.25
C ARG A 45 -3.64 5.44 1.84
N PHE A 46 -2.96 5.65 0.71
CA PHE A 46 -1.84 4.79 0.31
C PHE A 46 -0.73 4.79 1.36
N GLU A 47 -0.33 5.97 1.83
CA GLU A 47 0.73 6.09 2.83
C GLU A 47 0.38 5.33 4.11
N THR A 48 -0.85 5.49 4.60
CA THR A 48 -1.33 4.80 5.79
C THR A 48 -1.35 3.29 5.61
N CYS A 49 -1.86 2.83 4.48
CA CYS A 49 -1.96 1.41 4.17
C CYS A 49 -0.56 0.79 4.05
N TYR A 50 0.33 1.44 3.32
CA TYR A 50 1.70 0.97 3.15
C TYR A 50 2.43 0.84 4.49
N ASP A 51 2.34 1.88 5.34
CA ASP A 51 3.00 1.87 6.64
C ASP A 51 2.47 0.74 7.52
N THR A 52 1.17 0.51 7.51
CA THR A 52 0.54 -0.58 8.26
C THR A 52 0.99 -1.94 7.73
N LEU A 53 1.06 -2.05 6.40
CA LEU A 53 1.38 -3.31 5.73
C LEU A 53 2.80 -3.80 6.05
N TRP A 54 3.82 -2.93 5.91
CA TRP A 54 5.19 -3.41 6.15
C TRP A 54 5.44 -3.75 7.63
N LYS A 55 4.76 -3.06 8.55
CA LYS A 55 4.85 -3.36 9.98
C LYS A 55 4.21 -4.71 10.31
N ILE A 56 3.09 -5.03 9.65
CA ILE A 56 2.46 -6.33 9.79
C ILE A 56 3.33 -7.42 9.17
N LEU A 57 3.97 -7.15 8.03
CA LEU A 57 4.94 -8.09 7.44
C LEU A 57 6.04 -8.41 8.43
N LYS A 58 6.58 -7.40 9.10
CA LYS A 58 7.60 -7.61 10.12
C LYS A 58 7.10 -8.56 11.21
N ARG A 59 5.90 -8.32 11.72
CA ARG A 59 5.32 -9.20 12.74
C ARG A 59 5.10 -10.62 12.24
N TYR A 60 4.64 -10.76 10.99
CA TYR A 60 4.44 -12.06 10.39
C TYR A 60 5.75 -12.85 10.30
N LEU A 61 6.81 -12.20 9.85
CA LEU A 61 8.13 -12.83 9.74
C LEU A 61 8.63 -13.32 11.10
N VAL A 62 8.37 -12.57 12.16
CA VAL A 62 8.79 -12.94 13.51
C VAL A 62 7.86 -14.00 14.11
N GLU A 63 6.55 -13.73 14.12
CA GLU A 63 5.58 -14.53 14.89
C GLU A 63 5.14 -15.79 14.16
N GLU A 64 4.94 -15.72 12.84
CA GLU A 64 4.46 -16.87 12.08
C GLU A 64 5.60 -17.70 11.47
N LEU A 65 6.65 -17.05 11.00
CA LEU A 65 7.79 -17.75 10.39
C LEU A 65 8.95 -17.97 11.36
N GLY A 66 8.89 -17.38 12.55
CA GLY A 66 9.90 -17.63 13.60
C GLY A 66 11.30 -17.09 13.29
N ILE A 67 11.42 -16.08 12.44
CA ILE A 67 12.71 -15.49 12.10
C ILE A 67 13.22 -14.69 13.30
N PRO A 68 14.39 -15.02 13.87
CA PRO A 68 14.82 -14.47 15.17
C PRO A 68 15.26 -13.01 15.13
N GLU A 69 15.85 -12.55 14.06
CA GLU A 69 16.33 -11.18 13.95
C GLU A 69 15.89 -10.58 12.62
N VAL A 70 14.84 -9.74 12.66
CA VAL A 70 14.36 -9.08 11.46
C VAL A 70 14.72 -7.60 11.51
N PRO A 71 15.00 -7.00 10.34
CA PRO A 71 15.26 -5.55 10.27
C PRO A 71 14.03 -4.76 10.72
N ASN A 72 14.24 -3.49 11.06
CA ASN A 72 13.14 -2.60 11.44
C ASN A 72 13.06 -1.42 10.48
N SER A 73 13.01 -1.71 9.19
CA SER A 73 12.83 -0.70 8.16
C SER A 73 12.17 -1.34 6.93
N PRO A 74 11.45 -0.55 6.12
CA PRO A 74 10.62 -1.11 5.05
C PRO A 74 11.36 -1.96 4.02
N LYS A 75 12.37 -1.43 3.35
CA LYS A 75 13.02 -2.14 2.25
C LYS A 75 13.64 -3.48 2.65
N PRO A 76 14.42 -3.57 3.76
CA PRO A 76 14.92 -4.86 4.20
C PRO A 76 13.81 -5.85 4.55
N ILE A 77 12.70 -5.39 5.14
CA ILE A 77 11.55 -6.24 5.42
C ILE A 77 10.92 -6.75 4.13
N LEU A 78 10.78 -5.89 3.13
CA LEU A 78 10.22 -6.30 1.83
C LEU A 78 11.10 -7.34 1.13
N ARG A 79 12.43 -7.18 1.20
CA ARG A 79 13.36 -8.17 0.64
C ARG A 79 13.25 -9.49 1.36
N LEU A 80 13.16 -9.47 2.69
CA LEU A 80 13.03 -10.68 3.49
C LEU A 80 11.71 -11.39 3.22
N ALA A 81 10.62 -10.64 3.07
CA ALA A 81 9.32 -11.19 2.72
C ALA A 81 9.36 -11.86 1.34
N PHE A 82 10.04 -11.25 0.38
CA PHE A 82 10.22 -11.84 -0.94
C PHE A 82 11.01 -13.14 -0.88
N GLU A 83 12.11 -13.16 -0.10
CA GLU A 83 12.91 -14.37 0.10
C GLU A 83 12.11 -15.52 0.71
N ASN A 84 11.10 -15.19 1.50
CA ASN A 84 10.22 -16.18 2.12
C ASN A 84 8.95 -16.44 1.28
N GLN A 85 8.96 -16.03 0.03
CA GLN A 85 7.91 -16.35 -0.95
C GLN A 85 6.52 -15.82 -0.58
N LEU A 86 6.48 -14.67 0.08
CA LEU A 86 5.21 -14.05 0.47
C LEU A 86 4.59 -13.20 -0.65
N PHE A 87 5.39 -12.81 -1.65
CA PHE A 87 4.95 -11.97 -2.76
C PHE A 87 4.78 -12.77 -4.04
N ALA A 88 3.70 -12.50 -4.77
CA ALA A 88 3.53 -13.00 -6.13
C ALA A 88 4.24 -12.11 -7.15
N SER A 89 4.38 -10.82 -6.85
CA SER A 89 5.03 -9.84 -7.72
C SER A 89 6.53 -9.78 -7.46
N PRO A 90 7.33 -9.30 -8.45
CA PRO A 90 8.77 -9.13 -8.25
C PRO A 90 9.10 -8.17 -7.10
N VAL A 91 10.23 -8.41 -6.44
CA VAL A 91 10.66 -7.55 -5.31
C VAL A 91 10.88 -6.11 -5.75
N GLU A 92 11.35 -5.89 -6.98
CA GLU A 92 11.56 -4.56 -7.54
C GLU A 92 10.30 -3.72 -7.51
N GLN A 93 9.15 -4.34 -7.74
CA GLN A 93 7.86 -3.65 -7.69
C GLN A 93 7.55 -3.18 -6.27
N TRP A 94 7.77 -4.03 -5.28
CA TRP A 94 7.58 -3.67 -3.87
C TRP A 94 8.56 -2.61 -3.42
N LEU A 95 9.82 -2.67 -3.86
CA LEU A 95 10.81 -1.64 -3.54
C LEU A 95 10.45 -0.31 -4.17
N ASN A 96 9.81 -0.33 -5.34
CA ASN A 96 9.31 0.89 -5.98
C ASN A 96 8.20 1.54 -5.14
N TYR A 97 7.31 0.74 -4.54
CA TYR A 97 6.30 1.29 -3.63
C TYR A 97 6.95 2.00 -2.45
N ALA A 98 8.04 1.43 -1.91
CA ALA A 98 8.78 2.06 -0.84
C ALA A 98 9.37 3.40 -1.26
N ASP A 99 9.95 3.47 -2.45
CA ASP A 99 10.51 4.71 -2.98
C ASP A 99 9.45 5.78 -3.18
N ILE A 100 8.29 5.40 -3.70
CA ILE A 100 7.17 6.32 -3.91
C ILE A 100 6.65 6.84 -2.56
N ARG A 101 6.55 5.98 -1.55
CA ARG A 101 6.14 6.39 -0.21
C ARG A 101 7.08 7.45 0.37
N VAL A 102 8.39 7.27 0.22
CA VAL A 102 9.39 8.25 0.66
C VAL A 102 9.22 9.56 -0.11
N SER A 103 9.03 9.46 -1.42
CA SER A 103 8.87 10.61 -2.30
C SER A 103 7.67 11.48 -1.91
N THR A 104 6.52 10.88 -1.59
CA THR A 104 5.32 11.63 -1.22
C THR A 104 5.44 12.32 0.13
N ALA A 105 6.34 11.83 1.00
CA ALA A 105 6.54 12.42 2.32
C ALA A 105 7.44 13.65 2.32
N HIS A 106 8.41 13.73 1.39
CA HIS A 106 9.44 14.75 1.44
C HIS A 106 9.10 16.04 0.70
N ASP A 107 8.51 15.92 -0.48
CA ASP A 107 8.29 17.10 -1.31
C ASP A 107 7.10 16.84 -2.21
N TYR A 108 5.91 17.16 -1.73
CA TYR A 108 4.68 16.94 -2.48
C TYR A 108 4.58 17.94 -3.61
N ASN A 109 4.55 17.43 -4.84
CA ASN A 109 4.28 18.23 -6.03
C ASN A 109 3.44 17.39 -7.01
N GLN A 110 2.97 18.02 -8.08
CA GLN A 110 2.06 17.38 -9.03
C GLN A 110 2.70 16.16 -9.72
N GLU A 111 3.99 16.24 -10.02
CA GLU A 111 4.71 15.13 -10.65
C GLU A 111 4.76 13.90 -9.74
N LYS A 112 5.10 14.09 -8.47
CA LYS A 112 5.15 13.01 -7.48
C LYS A 112 3.77 12.45 -7.20
N ALA A 113 2.76 13.32 -7.15
CA ALA A 113 1.37 12.89 -7.00
C ALA A 113 0.95 11.99 -8.16
N ASN A 114 1.28 12.39 -9.39
CA ASN A 114 0.96 11.61 -10.58
C ASN A 114 1.66 10.25 -10.57
N GLU A 115 2.94 10.21 -10.20
CA GLU A 115 3.69 8.96 -10.09
C GLU A 115 3.02 8.00 -9.10
N CYS A 116 2.59 8.53 -7.97
CA CYS A 116 1.91 7.73 -6.94
C CYS A 116 0.57 7.19 -7.45
N LEU A 117 -0.22 8.04 -8.11
CA LEU A 117 -1.54 7.63 -8.60
C LEU A 117 -1.45 6.61 -9.74
N ILE A 118 -0.41 6.68 -10.57
CA ILE A 118 -0.20 5.73 -11.67
C ILE A 118 0.01 4.31 -11.15
N ILE A 119 0.73 4.13 -10.04
CA ILE A 119 1.01 2.78 -9.51
C ILE A 119 -0.08 2.27 -8.57
N MET A 120 -1.10 3.08 -8.31
CA MET A 120 -2.06 2.77 -7.25
C MET A 120 -2.82 1.46 -7.48
N GLN A 121 -3.27 1.21 -8.70
CA GLN A 121 -3.99 -0.03 -8.99
C GLN A 121 -3.08 -1.26 -8.76
N ASP A 122 -1.83 -1.17 -9.19
CA ASP A 122 -0.87 -2.26 -8.99
C ASP A 122 -0.64 -2.49 -7.49
N PHE A 123 -0.47 -1.41 -6.73
CA PHE A 123 -0.29 -1.54 -5.27
C PHE A 123 -1.50 -2.19 -4.62
N ILE A 124 -2.72 -1.77 -4.97
CA ILE A 124 -3.94 -2.35 -4.40
C ILE A 124 -4.02 -3.84 -4.74
N ASN A 125 -3.73 -4.21 -5.98
CA ASN A 125 -3.74 -5.61 -6.39
C ASN A 125 -2.72 -6.43 -5.61
N ASP A 126 -1.49 -5.93 -5.48
CA ASP A 126 -0.43 -6.62 -4.73
C ASP A 126 -0.76 -6.71 -3.25
N ALA A 127 -1.30 -5.65 -2.68
CA ALA A 127 -1.64 -5.61 -1.25
C ALA A 127 -2.81 -6.55 -0.92
N THR A 128 -3.83 -6.62 -1.78
CA THR A 128 -4.95 -7.54 -1.57
C THR A 128 -4.49 -8.99 -1.67
N GLU A 129 -3.61 -9.29 -2.62
CA GLU A 129 -3.03 -10.62 -2.77
C GLU A 129 -2.18 -10.99 -1.55
N LEU A 130 -1.37 -10.04 -1.08
CA LEU A 130 -0.58 -10.25 0.14
C LEU A 130 -1.48 -10.49 1.35
N TYR A 131 -2.55 -9.71 1.49
CA TYR A 131 -3.52 -9.92 2.58
C TYR A 131 -4.04 -11.35 2.58
N GLN A 132 -4.41 -11.87 1.41
CA GLN A 132 -4.89 -13.25 1.28
C GLN A 132 -3.82 -14.26 1.67
N THR A 133 -2.57 -14.01 1.29
CA THR A 133 -1.45 -14.88 1.64
C THR A 133 -1.22 -14.90 3.15
N LEU A 134 -1.22 -13.75 3.79
CA LEU A 134 -0.94 -13.65 5.23
C LEU A 134 -2.09 -14.20 6.09
N THR A 135 -3.31 -13.95 5.70
CA THR A 135 -4.49 -14.32 6.51
C THR A 135 -5.11 -15.66 6.14
N GLY A 136 -4.85 -16.15 4.94
CA GLY A 136 -5.54 -17.33 4.41
C GLY A 136 -7.00 -17.07 4.09
N THR A 137 -7.41 -15.79 4.06
CA THR A 137 -8.81 -15.38 3.86
C THR A 137 -8.91 -14.58 2.56
N PRO A 138 -9.94 -14.85 1.72
CA PRO A 138 -10.13 -14.07 0.50
C PRO A 138 -10.39 -12.59 0.80
N TRP A 139 -9.92 -11.74 -0.08
CA TRP A 139 -10.22 -10.30 0.02
C TRP A 139 -11.64 -10.03 -0.50
N GLU A 140 -12.40 -9.29 0.29
CA GLU A 140 -13.79 -8.90 -0.06
C GLU A 140 -14.04 -7.43 0.18
#